data_4fcf8c9e7e10f8f66830536e73c859d5
#
_entry.id   4fcf8c9e7e10f8f66830536e73c859d5
#
_cell.length_a   1.000
_cell.length_b   1.000
_cell.length_c   1.000
_cell.angle_alpha   90.00
_cell.angle_beta   90.00
_cell.angle_gamma   90.00
#
_symmetry.space_group_name_H-M   'P 1'
#
loop_
_entity.id
_entity.type
_entity.pdbx_description
1 polymer ?
#
loop_
_entity_poly.entity_id
_entity_poly.type
_entity_poly.pdbx_seq_one_letter_code
_entity_poly.pdbx_strand_id
1 'polypeptide(L)'
;SGVLMPLLSGLFGIAVLLQASHGVMPEQSFTGIDLSAGAVRRGSVLGSAAGALVGWLPGLSSATANALLTSVIGYDSNPREYILATSAANTVNAFLGLAAFYAIARTRSGVMAAIGALEEVPPATAILLAGAIAAVGAYLLTILFSRTAWWFGGINITKINHGVIIFVALLSLFLCGPFGGLVLLLATAVGYVPALVNIRRVYCMGAIMVPVMVYSFGIA
;
A
#
# COMPACT_ATOMS: atom_id res chain seq x y z
N SER A 1 10.42 -6.25 17.93
CA SER A 1 9.49 -5.69 16.88
C SER A 1 10.12 -4.69 15.92
N GLY A 2 11.33 -4.17 16.19
CA GLY A 2 11.99 -3.18 15.32
C GLY A 2 12.48 -3.69 13.96
N VAL A 3 12.64 -4.99 13.77
CA VAL A 3 13.25 -5.57 12.56
C VAL A 3 12.30 -5.64 11.36
N LEU A 4 10.98 -5.55 11.58
CA LEU A 4 9.99 -5.61 10.50
C LEU A 4 10.09 -4.44 9.53
N MET A 5 10.42 -3.24 10.02
CA MET A 5 10.57 -2.06 9.16
C MET A 5 11.71 -2.22 8.16
N PRO A 6 12.97 -2.53 8.55
CA PRO A 6 14.03 -2.78 7.58
C PRO A 6 13.76 -3.97 6.66
N LEU A 7 13.16 -5.04 7.17
CA LEU A 7 12.82 -6.22 6.37
C LEU A 7 11.84 -5.89 5.25
N LEU A 8 10.71 -5.24 5.57
CA LEU A 8 9.69 -4.88 4.59
C LEU A 8 10.19 -3.81 3.62
N SER A 9 10.91 -2.81 4.13
CA SER A 9 11.48 -1.75 3.30
C SER A 9 12.51 -2.28 2.32
N GLY A 10 13.33 -3.25 2.71
CA GLY A 10 14.28 -3.90 1.83
C GLY A 10 13.60 -4.77 0.77
N LEU A 11 12.71 -5.69 1.19
CA LEU A 11 12.04 -6.64 0.29
C LEU A 11 11.16 -5.96 -0.76
N PHE A 12 10.40 -4.95 -0.36
CA PHE A 12 9.36 -4.36 -1.21
C PHE A 12 9.64 -2.92 -1.61
N GLY A 13 10.33 -2.12 -0.78
CA GLY A 13 10.62 -0.72 -1.03
C GLY A 13 11.88 -0.54 -1.90
N ILE A 14 13.04 -0.74 -1.32
CA ILE A 14 14.34 -0.45 -1.98
C ILE A 14 14.51 -1.31 -3.24
N ALA A 15 14.14 -2.58 -3.19
CA ALA A 15 14.21 -3.46 -4.35
C ALA A 15 13.38 -2.95 -5.55
N VAL A 16 12.24 -2.28 -5.30
CA VAL A 16 11.45 -1.63 -6.36
C VAL A 16 12.12 -0.37 -6.87
N LEU A 17 12.60 0.48 -5.95
CA LEU A 17 13.22 1.74 -6.31
C LEU A 17 14.51 1.56 -7.13
N LEU A 18 15.27 0.51 -6.84
CA LEU A 18 16.46 0.15 -7.62
C LEU A 18 16.13 -0.25 -9.06
N GLN A 19 14.97 -0.88 -9.28
CA GLN A 19 14.53 -1.27 -10.62
C GLN A 19 13.85 -0.13 -11.38
N ALA A 20 13.12 0.72 -10.67
CA ALA A 20 12.43 1.89 -11.23
C ALA A 20 13.37 3.07 -11.52
N SER A 21 14.69 2.85 -11.53
CA SER A 21 15.69 3.93 -11.47
C SER A 21 15.91 4.69 -12.77
N HIS A 22 15.19 4.42 -13.86
CA HIS A 22 15.44 5.07 -15.14
C HIS A 22 14.20 5.77 -15.68
N GLY A 23 14.26 7.09 -15.79
CA GLY A 23 13.25 7.88 -16.45
C GLY A 23 13.17 9.32 -15.94
N VAL A 24 12.60 10.15 -16.77
CA VAL A 24 12.18 11.52 -16.42
C VAL A 24 10.66 11.45 -16.25
N MET A 25 10.15 12.09 -15.20
CA MET A 25 8.72 12.16 -14.98
C MET A 25 8.09 12.86 -16.19
N PRO A 26 7.08 12.26 -16.86
CA PRO A 26 6.41 12.90 -17.98
C PRO A 26 5.75 14.21 -17.52
N GLU A 27 5.53 15.13 -18.46
CA GLU A 27 4.81 16.36 -18.17
C GLU A 27 3.43 16.05 -17.59
N GLN A 28 3.14 16.67 -16.45
CA GLN A 28 1.89 16.48 -15.75
C GLN A 28 0.93 17.60 -16.13
N SER A 29 -0.26 17.24 -16.59
CA SER A 29 -1.33 18.19 -16.88
C SER A 29 -2.59 17.84 -16.09
N PHE A 30 -3.22 18.85 -15.50
CA PHE A 30 -4.50 18.67 -14.81
C PHE A 30 -5.64 18.76 -15.83
N THR A 31 -6.20 17.61 -16.19
CA THR A 31 -7.32 17.52 -17.16
C THR A 31 -8.69 17.34 -16.48
N GLY A 32 -8.74 17.37 -15.13
CA GLY A 32 -9.96 17.05 -14.38
C GLY A 32 -10.29 15.54 -14.42
N ILE A 33 -11.56 15.24 -14.18
CA ILE A 33 -12.06 13.84 -14.22
C ILE A 33 -12.47 13.55 -15.67
N ASP A 34 -11.56 12.90 -16.40
CA ASP A 34 -11.80 12.47 -17.78
C ASP A 34 -12.15 10.97 -17.78
N LEU A 35 -13.32 10.66 -17.24
CA LEU A 35 -13.93 9.33 -17.20
C LEU A 35 -15.41 9.43 -17.55
N SER A 36 -15.90 8.50 -18.38
CA SER A 36 -17.33 8.39 -18.64
C SER A 36 -18.07 7.92 -17.37
N ALA A 37 -19.32 8.32 -17.21
CA ALA A 37 -20.15 7.88 -16.08
C ALA A 37 -20.28 6.35 -16.01
N GLY A 38 -20.23 5.66 -17.16
CA GLY A 38 -20.20 4.21 -17.24
C GLY A 38 -18.94 3.60 -16.63
N ALA A 39 -17.76 4.16 -16.96
CA ALA A 39 -16.48 3.72 -16.40
C ALA A 39 -16.39 3.99 -14.89
N VAL A 40 -16.90 5.15 -14.44
CA VAL A 40 -16.97 5.45 -13.00
C VAL A 40 -17.82 4.43 -12.26
N ARG A 41 -19.02 4.15 -12.76
CA ARG A 41 -19.92 3.16 -12.15
C ARG A 41 -19.29 1.77 -12.13
N ARG A 42 -18.75 1.31 -13.27
CA ARG A 42 -18.13 -0.01 -13.40
C ARG A 42 -16.90 -0.15 -12.50
N GLY A 43 -15.99 0.81 -12.53
CA GLY A 43 -14.79 0.80 -11.71
C GLY A 43 -15.11 0.84 -10.21
N SER A 44 -16.09 1.66 -9.79
CA SER A 44 -16.54 1.72 -8.39
C SER A 44 -17.16 0.41 -7.93
N VAL A 45 -18.05 -0.21 -8.73
CA VAL A 45 -18.72 -1.47 -8.37
C VAL A 45 -17.71 -2.62 -8.31
N LEU A 46 -16.88 -2.78 -9.34
CA LEU A 46 -15.88 -3.85 -9.38
C LEU A 46 -14.83 -3.67 -8.27
N GLY A 47 -14.37 -2.45 -8.05
CA GLY A 47 -13.44 -2.14 -6.97
C GLY A 47 -14.04 -2.43 -5.60
N SER A 48 -15.28 -1.99 -5.35
CA SER A 48 -15.98 -2.26 -4.09
C SER A 48 -16.20 -3.75 -3.87
N ALA A 49 -16.59 -4.50 -4.89
CA ALA A 49 -16.76 -5.95 -4.80
C ALA A 49 -15.43 -6.66 -4.49
N ALA A 50 -14.34 -6.30 -5.18
CA ALA A 50 -13.02 -6.86 -4.92
C ALA A 50 -12.51 -6.51 -3.51
N GLY A 51 -12.71 -5.26 -3.07
CA GLY A 51 -12.38 -4.81 -1.72
C GLY A 51 -13.18 -5.54 -0.65
N ALA A 52 -14.47 -5.79 -0.91
CA ALA A 52 -15.35 -6.53 0.00
C ALA A 52 -14.93 -7.99 0.13
N LEU A 53 -14.64 -8.66 -0.98
CA LEU A 53 -14.17 -10.04 -0.99
C LEU A 53 -12.87 -10.18 -0.17
N VAL A 54 -11.90 -9.33 -0.43
CA VAL A 54 -10.61 -9.33 0.29
C VAL A 54 -10.78 -8.88 1.74
N GLY A 55 -11.65 -7.91 1.97
CA GLY A 55 -11.99 -7.44 3.33
C GLY A 55 -12.62 -8.50 4.20
N TRP A 56 -13.38 -9.41 3.63
CA TRP A 56 -14.06 -10.49 4.36
C TRP A 56 -13.17 -11.71 4.57
N LEU A 57 -12.41 -12.12 3.54
CA LEU A 57 -11.60 -13.32 3.61
C LEU A 57 -10.31 -13.11 4.43
N PRO A 58 -10.00 -14.00 5.38
CA PRO A 58 -8.76 -13.91 6.14
C PRO A 58 -7.55 -14.23 5.27
N GLY A 59 -6.43 -13.54 5.53
CA GLY A 59 -5.17 -13.79 4.83
C GLY A 59 -5.03 -13.13 3.46
N LEU A 60 -6.08 -12.50 2.93
CA LEU A 60 -6.01 -11.71 1.71
C LEU A 60 -5.68 -10.24 2.03
N SER A 61 -4.93 -9.62 1.14
CA SER A 61 -4.55 -8.20 1.22
C SER A 61 -5.12 -7.40 0.05
N SER A 62 -5.07 -6.07 0.14
CA SER A 62 -5.44 -5.18 -0.97
C SER A 62 -4.64 -5.47 -2.25
N ALA A 63 -3.42 -6.00 -2.12
CA ALA A 63 -2.63 -6.44 -3.27
C ALA A 63 -3.32 -7.57 -4.06
N THR A 64 -4.03 -8.47 -3.38
CA THR A 64 -4.82 -9.53 -4.02
C THR A 64 -6.03 -8.94 -4.75
N ALA A 65 -6.72 -7.95 -4.13
CA ALA A 65 -7.80 -7.23 -4.80
C ALA A 65 -7.31 -6.54 -6.09
N ASN A 66 -6.17 -5.86 -6.02
CA ASN A 66 -5.57 -5.20 -7.18
C ASN A 66 -5.18 -6.19 -8.27
N ALA A 67 -4.66 -7.37 -7.92
CA ALA A 67 -4.36 -8.43 -8.89
C ALA A 67 -5.62 -8.96 -9.59
N LEU A 68 -6.73 -9.12 -8.86
CA LEU A 68 -8.01 -9.49 -9.45
C LEU A 68 -8.54 -8.40 -10.39
N LEU A 69 -8.46 -7.13 -9.98
CA LEU A 69 -8.89 -6.00 -10.81
C LEU A 69 -8.05 -5.87 -12.08
N THR A 70 -6.76 -6.16 -12.03
CA THR A 70 -5.90 -6.17 -13.23
C THR A 70 -6.38 -7.17 -14.27
N SER A 71 -6.91 -8.31 -13.83
CA SER A 71 -7.42 -9.34 -14.74
C SER A 71 -8.77 -8.97 -15.39
N VAL A 72 -9.56 -8.09 -14.73
CA VAL A 72 -10.90 -7.71 -15.18
C VAL A 72 -10.93 -6.39 -15.96
N ILE A 73 -10.19 -5.39 -15.51
CA ILE A 73 -10.20 -4.04 -16.10
C ILE A 73 -9.04 -3.86 -17.08
N GLY A 74 -7.89 -4.50 -16.83
CA GLY A 74 -6.68 -4.33 -17.63
C GLY A 74 -6.05 -2.94 -17.44
N TYR A 75 -4.89 -2.89 -16.81
CA TYR A 75 -4.18 -1.62 -16.56
C TYR A 75 -3.82 -0.88 -17.86
N ASP A 76 -3.39 -1.63 -18.89
CA ASP A 76 -2.91 -1.05 -20.15
C ASP A 76 -4.05 -0.49 -21.01
N SER A 77 -5.25 -1.05 -20.90
CA SER A 77 -6.41 -0.63 -21.71
C SER A 77 -7.16 0.56 -21.09
N ASN A 78 -7.31 0.59 -19.76
CA ASN A 78 -8.08 1.61 -19.03
C ASN A 78 -7.40 1.99 -17.71
N PRO A 79 -6.25 2.67 -17.71
CA PRO A 79 -5.49 2.97 -16.50
C PRO A 79 -6.27 3.84 -15.51
N ARG A 80 -7.10 4.77 -15.99
CA ARG A 80 -7.90 5.65 -15.13
C ARG A 80 -9.02 4.89 -14.40
N GLU A 81 -9.73 4.00 -15.11
CA GLU A 81 -10.75 3.14 -14.51
C GLU A 81 -10.12 2.16 -13.51
N TYR A 82 -8.94 1.64 -13.81
CA TYR A 82 -8.18 0.78 -12.91
C TYR A 82 -7.79 1.50 -11.61
N ILE A 83 -7.29 2.73 -11.69
CA ILE A 83 -6.94 3.55 -10.51
C ILE A 83 -8.18 3.81 -9.66
N LEU A 84 -9.32 4.12 -10.28
CA LEU A 84 -10.58 4.30 -9.58
C LEU A 84 -11.00 3.01 -8.85
N ALA A 85 -10.96 1.87 -9.54
CA ALA A 85 -11.33 0.59 -8.96
C ALA A 85 -10.42 0.17 -7.80
N THR A 86 -9.11 0.36 -7.92
CA THR A 86 -8.17 0.06 -6.83
C THR A 86 -8.37 0.98 -5.64
N SER A 87 -8.69 2.25 -5.87
CA SER A 87 -9.04 3.21 -4.80
C SER A 87 -10.33 2.82 -4.09
N ALA A 88 -11.35 2.41 -4.83
CA ALA A 88 -12.60 1.90 -4.26
C ALA A 88 -12.37 0.62 -3.44
N ALA A 89 -11.55 -0.31 -3.94
CA ALA A 89 -11.21 -1.55 -3.23
C ALA A 89 -10.49 -1.28 -1.91
N ASN A 90 -9.52 -0.36 -1.90
CA ASN A 90 -8.80 0.02 -0.70
C ASN A 90 -9.71 0.69 0.34
N THR A 91 -10.60 1.56 -0.12
CA THR A 91 -11.56 2.24 0.76
C THR A 91 -12.52 1.24 1.42
N VAL A 92 -13.14 0.36 0.62
CA VAL A 92 -14.06 -0.67 1.16
C VAL A 92 -13.34 -1.62 2.12
N ASN A 93 -12.11 -2.05 1.78
CA ASN A 93 -11.32 -2.90 2.66
C ASN A 93 -11.01 -2.21 4.01
N ALA A 94 -10.76 -0.90 4.02
CA ALA A 94 -10.54 -0.15 5.26
C ALA A 94 -11.81 -0.10 6.13
N PHE A 95 -12.97 0.19 5.54
CA PHE A 95 -14.25 0.20 6.28
C PHE A 95 -14.65 -1.19 6.79
N LEU A 96 -14.45 -2.24 6.01
CA LEU A 96 -14.70 -3.61 6.47
C LEU A 96 -13.71 -4.04 7.55
N GLY A 97 -12.47 -3.57 7.49
CA GLY A 97 -11.51 -3.76 8.57
C GLY A 97 -11.96 -3.11 9.87
N LEU A 98 -12.51 -1.89 9.79
CA LEU A 98 -13.10 -1.19 10.93
C LEU A 98 -14.33 -1.93 11.48
N ALA A 99 -15.23 -2.37 10.60
CA ALA A 99 -16.39 -3.15 11.00
C ALA A 99 -15.99 -4.46 11.71
N ALA A 100 -14.99 -5.17 11.19
CA ALA A 100 -14.48 -6.38 11.82
C ALA A 100 -13.83 -6.12 13.18
N PHE A 101 -13.14 -4.98 13.34
CA PHE A 101 -12.56 -4.58 14.61
C PHE A 101 -13.63 -4.41 15.69
N TYR A 102 -14.73 -3.69 15.39
CA TYR A 102 -15.80 -3.48 16.36
C TYR A 102 -16.71 -4.70 16.56
N ALA A 103 -16.95 -5.50 15.51
CA ALA A 103 -17.86 -6.64 15.61
C ALA A 103 -17.22 -7.87 16.27
N ILE A 104 -15.95 -8.15 15.98
CA ILE A 104 -15.28 -9.39 16.40
C ILE A 104 -13.88 -9.14 16.99
N ALA A 105 -13.56 -7.90 17.39
CA ALA A 105 -12.28 -7.48 17.96
C ALA A 105 -11.05 -7.89 17.10
N ARG A 106 -11.22 -8.00 15.80
CA ARG A 106 -10.16 -8.46 14.88
C ARG A 106 -9.42 -7.27 14.27
N THR A 107 -8.15 -7.13 14.62
CA THR A 107 -7.27 -6.11 14.04
C THR A 107 -6.74 -6.59 12.68
N ARG A 108 -7.11 -5.91 11.59
CA ARG A 108 -6.69 -6.22 10.23
C ARG A 108 -5.62 -5.28 9.66
N SER A 109 -5.39 -4.16 10.33
CA SER A 109 -4.40 -3.16 9.91
C SER A 109 -3.67 -2.60 11.12
N GLY A 110 -2.52 -2.00 10.89
CA GLY A 110 -1.77 -1.31 11.95
C GLY A 110 -2.56 -0.19 12.63
N VAL A 111 -3.45 0.49 11.88
CA VAL A 111 -4.35 1.51 12.43
C VAL A 111 -5.32 0.90 13.45
N MET A 112 -5.93 -0.24 13.12
CA MET A 112 -6.85 -0.93 14.05
C MET A 112 -6.10 -1.47 15.27
N ALA A 113 -4.87 -1.94 15.10
CA ALA A 113 -4.03 -2.34 16.23
C ALA A 113 -3.67 -1.16 17.13
N ALA A 114 -3.35 0.00 16.55
CA ALA A 114 -3.09 1.22 17.32
C ALA A 114 -4.33 1.72 18.08
N ILE A 115 -5.51 1.70 17.44
CA ILE A 115 -6.77 2.05 18.10
C ILE A 115 -7.09 1.08 19.24
N GLY A 116 -6.89 -0.23 19.02
CA GLY A 116 -7.12 -1.26 20.04
C GLY A 116 -6.12 -1.22 21.22
N ALA A 117 -4.99 -0.55 21.04
CA ALA A 117 -4.01 -0.34 22.12
C ALA A 117 -4.28 0.89 22.99
N LEU A 118 -5.31 1.69 22.67
CA LEU A 118 -5.72 2.82 23.50
C LEU A 118 -6.40 2.30 24.79
N GLU A 119 -6.21 3.00 25.91
CA GLU A 119 -6.84 2.67 27.18
C GLU A 119 -8.36 2.65 27.06
N GLU A 120 -8.92 3.61 26.31
CA GLU A 120 -10.34 3.63 25.96
C GLU A 120 -10.49 3.63 24.44
N VAL A 121 -11.15 2.60 23.91
CA VAL A 121 -11.44 2.51 22.47
C VAL A 121 -12.56 3.47 22.11
N PRO A 122 -12.35 4.45 21.23
CA PRO A 122 -13.38 5.40 20.83
C PRO A 122 -14.57 4.68 20.21
N PRO A 123 -15.82 5.22 20.35
CA PRO A 123 -16.98 4.61 19.72
C PRO A 123 -16.86 4.64 18.18
N ALA A 124 -17.41 3.63 17.51
CA ALA A 124 -17.35 3.48 16.05
C ALA A 124 -17.82 4.74 15.30
N THR A 125 -18.84 5.43 15.86
CA THR A 125 -19.38 6.68 15.31
C THR A 125 -18.33 7.80 15.29
N ALA A 126 -17.52 7.94 16.32
CA ALA A 126 -16.46 8.94 16.39
C ALA A 126 -15.38 8.68 15.33
N ILE A 127 -14.98 7.41 15.14
CA ILE A 127 -14.00 7.05 14.12
C ILE A 127 -14.55 7.22 12.71
N LEU A 128 -15.82 6.89 12.49
CA LEU A 128 -16.48 7.13 11.19
C LEU A 128 -16.56 8.62 10.86
N LEU A 129 -16.91 9.48 11.84
CA LEU A 129 -16.92 10.93 11.65
C LEU A 129 -15.52 11.48 11.37
N ALA A 130 -14.52 11.05 12.14
CA ALA A 130 -13.12 11.41 11.88
C ALA A 130 -12.67 10.97 10.49
N GLY A 131 -13.05 9.76 10.07
CA GLY A 131 -12.78 9.23 8.73
C GLY A 131 -13.45 10.05 7.62
N ALA A 132 -14.71 10.48 7.84
CA ALA A 132 -15.41 11.35 6.88
C ALA A 132 -14.73 12.73 6.74
N ILE A 133 -14.33 13.35 7.85
CA ILE A 133 -13.59 14.62 7.85
C ILE A 133 -12.24 14.44 7.15
N ALA A 134 -11.52 13.36 7.46
CA ALA A 134 -10.25 13.03 6.83
C ALA A 134 -10.40 12.79 5.31
N ALA A 135 -11.51 12.16 4.87
CA ALA A 135 -11.79 11.94 3.45
C ALA A 135 -12.00 13.25 2.68
N VAL A 136 -12.73 14.21 3.28
CA VAL A 136 -12.88 15.55 2.70
C VAL A 136 -11.53 16.26 2.63
N GLY A 137 -10.75 16.23 3.70
CA GLY A 137 -9.40 16.80 3.72
C GLY A 137 -8.48 16.16 2.67
N ALA A 138 -8.48 14.84 2.55
CA ALA A 138 -7.72 14.11 1.54
C ALA A 138 -8.14 14.48 0.12
N TYR A 139 -9.45 14.64 -0.13
CA TYR A 139 -9.96 15.09 -1.43
C TYR A 139 -9.43 16.48 -1.79
N LEU A 140 -9.54 17.45 -0.87
CA LEU A 140 -9.03 18.80 -1.08
C LEU A 140 -7.52 18.84 -1.33
N LEU A 141 -6.76 18.08 -0.53
CA LEU A 141 -5.31 17.95 -0.69
C LEU A 141 -4.95 17.30 -2.04
N THR A 142 -5.67 16.26 -2.45
CA THR A 142 -5.43 15.60 -3.74
C THR A 142 -5.65 16.57 -4.90
N ILE A 143 -6.71 17.39 -4.88
CA ILE A 143 -6.94 18.41 -5.90
C ILE A 143 -5.83 19.47 -5.87
N LEU A 144 -5.43 19.92 -4.69
CA LEU A 144 -4.37 20.91 -4.54
C LEU A 144 -3.04 20.38 -5.12
N PHE A 145 -2.65 19.18 -4.75
CA PHE A 145 -1.44 18.54 -5.26
C PHE A 145 -1.52 18.26 -6.76
N SER A 146 -2.67 17.82 -7.28
CA SER A 146 -2.82 17.57 -8.71
C SER A 146 -2.74 18.85 -9.54
N ARG A 147 -3.20 20.00 -9.02
CA ARG A 147 -3.04 21.30 -9.66
C ARG A 147 -1.60 21.80 -9.68
N THR A 148 -0.81 21.43 -8.67
CA THR A 148 0.62 21.79 -8.57
C THR A 148 1.54 20.72 -9.19
N ALA A 149 0.97 19.65 -9.75
CA ALA A 149 1.72 18.52 -10.31
C ALA A 149 2.68 18.91 -11.45
N TRP A 150 2.38 20.00 -12.19
CA TRP A 150 3.27 20.53 -13.22
C TRP A 150 4.66 20.94 -12.68
N TRP A 151 4.76 21.28 -11.41
CA TRP A 151 6.03 21.58 -10.75
C TRP A 151 6.96 20.36 -10.68
N PHE A 152 6.37 19.16 -10.71
CA PHE A 152 7.11 17.91 -10.67
C PHE A 152 7.51 17.41 -12.08
N GLY A 153 7.05 18.10 -13.13
CA GLY A 153 7.47 17.83 -14.51
C GLY A 153 8.98 18.05 -14.68
N GLY A 154 9.64 17.12 -15.35
CA GLY A 154 11.09 17.20 -15.59
C GLY A 154 11.97 16.77 -14.41
N ILE A 155 11.43 16.41 -13.25
CA ILE A 155 12.23 15.90 -12.14
C ILE A 155 12.80 14.53 -12.51
N ASN A 156 14.10 14.38 -12.30
CA ASN A 156 14.79 13.11 -12.51
C ASN A 156 14.39 12.11 -11.42
N ILE A 157 13.57 11.13 -11.82
CA ILE A 157 13.07 10.07 -10.92
C ILE A 157 14.22 9.33 -10.24
N THR A 158 15.33 9.14 -10.95
CA THR A 158 16.53 8.47 -10.42
C THR A 158 17.07 9.18 -9.17
N LYS A 159 17.12 10.53 -9.18
CA LYS A 159 17.59 11.30 -8.02
C LYS A 159 16.65 11.17 -6.83
N ILE A 160 15.33 11.18 -7.07
CA ILE A 160 14.33 10.96 -6.02
C ILE A 160 14.48 9.57 -5.43
N ASN A 161 14.56 8.54 -6.28
CA ASN A 161 14.71 7.16 -5.82
C ASN A 161 15.95 6.97 -4.96
N HIS A 162 17.10 7.52 -5.37
CA HIS A 162 18.30 7.49 -4.53
C HIS A 162 18.13 8.24 -3.21
N GLY A 163 17.48 9.41 -3.24
CA GLY A 163 17.16 10.15 -2.02
C GLY A 163 16.29 9.33 -1.04
N VAL A 164 15.26 8.66 -1.55
CA VAL A 164 14.39 7.79 -0.75
C VAL A 164 15.15 6.58 -0.22
N ILE A 165 16.01 5.95 -1.02
CA ILE A 165 16.84 4.80 -0.59
C ILE A 165 17.76 5.23 0.56
N ILE A 166 18.46 6.35 0.41
CA ILE A 166 19.34 6.88 1.46
C ILE A 166 18.53 7.20 2.73
N PHE A 167 17.40 7.87 2.58
CA PHE A 167 16.52 8.20 3.71
C PHE A 167 16.07 6.95 4.47
N VAL A 168 15.60 5.92 3.77
CA VAL A 168 15.15 4.65 4.38
C VAL A 168 16.32 3.93 5.04
N ALA A 169 17.51 3.94 4.43
CA ALA A 169 18.70 3.33 5.00
C ALA A 169 19.14 4.04 6.31
N LEU A 170 19.17 5.36 6.30
CA LEU A 170 19.46 6.16 7.50
C LEU A 170 18.42 5.93 8.60
N LEU A 171 17.14 5.92 8.24
CA LEU A 171 16.05 5.65 9.18
C LEU A 171 16.15 4.26 9.79
N SER A 172 16.50 3.26 8.99
CA SER A 172 16.72 1.88 9.45
C SER A 172 17.88 1.79 10.43
N LEU A 173 19.00 2.46 10.14
CA LEU A 173 20.16 2.53 11.02
C LEU A 173 19.85 3.29 12.33
N PHE A 174 19.07 4.36 12.24
CA PHE A 174 18.72 5.17 13.41
C PHE A 174 17.77 4.45 14.36
N LEU A 175 16.73 3.78 13.81
CA LEU A 175 15.68 3.11 14.61
C LEU A 175 16.08 1.71 15.07
N CYS A 176 16.84 0.97 14.27
CA CYS A 176 17.13 -0.44 14.50
C CYS A 176 18.62 -0.74 14.66
N GLY A 177 19.46 0.29 14.66
CA GLY A 177 20.91 0.15 14.80
C GLY A 177 21.60 -0.58 13.63
N PRO A 178 22.88 -0.97 13.80
CA PRO A 178 23.64 -1.65 12.73
C PRO A 178 23.00 -2.97 12.26
N PHE A 179 22.34 -3.67 13.18
CA PHE A 179 21.62 -4.92 12.85
C PHE A 179 20.44 -4.65 11.88
N GLY A 180 19.71 -3.54 12.07
CA GLY A 180 18.66 -3.11 11.14
C GLY A 180 19.20 -2.82 9.74
N GLY A 181 20.37 -2.20 9.65
CA GLY A 181 21.06 -1.96 8.37
C GLY A 181 21.43 -3.26 7.65
N LEU A 182 21.95 -4.26 8.39
CA LEU A 182 22.26 -5.57 7.84
C LEU A 182 21.02 -6.29 7.32
N VAL A 183 19.93 -6.28 8.11
CA VAL A 183 18.64 -6.85 7.68
C VAL A 183 18.12 -6.15 6.43
N LEU A 184 18.22 -4.81 6.35
CA LEU A 184 17.81 -4.05 5.19
C LEU A 184 18.57 -4.45 3.92
N LEU A 185 19.89 -4.61 4.02
CA LEU A 185 20.74 -5.05 2.90
C LEU A 185 20.36 -6.44 2.41
N LEU A 186 20.28 -7.41 3.32
CA LEU A 186 19.90 -8.79 2.99
C LEU A 186 18.49 -8.85 2.40
N ALA A 187 17.54 -8.15 3.00
CA ALA A 187 16.16 -8.06 2.52
C ALA A 187 16.09 -7.43 1.12
N THR A 188 16.90 -6.40 0.85
CA THR A 188 16.98 -5.78 -0.46
C THR A 188 17.53 -6.75 -1.51
N ALA A 189 18.58 -7.49 -1.19
CA ALA A 189 19.14 -8.50 -2.08
C ALA A 189 18.11 -9.59 -2.42
N VAL A 190 17.40 -10.11 -1.42
CA VAL A 190 16.33 -11.10 -1.62
C VAL A 190 15.17 -10.51 -2.43
N GLY A 191 14.74 -9.27 -2.12
CA GLY A 191 13.66 -8.56 -2.82
C GLY A 191 13.99 -8.22 -4.28
N TYR A 192 15.28 -8.21 -4.65
CA TYR A 192 15.72 -7.98 -6.01
C TYR A 192 15.64 -9.25 -6.88
N VAL A 193 15.76 -10.44 -6.27
CA VAL A 193 15.73 -11.75 -6.98
C VAL A 193 14.47 -11.94 -7.84
N PRO A 194 13.23 -11.67 -7.37
CA PRO A 194 12.03 -11.83 -8.19
C PRO A 194 12.07 -11.10 -9.53
N ALA A 195 12.74 -9.96 -9.57
CA ALA A 195 12.88 -9.21 -10.82
C ALA A 195 13.88 -9.85 -11.78
N LEU A 196 14.96 -10.43 -11.26
CA LEU A 196 15.94 -11.15 -12.08
C LEU A 196 15.33 -12.41 -12.72
N VAL A 197 14.43 -13.08 -12.00
CA VAL A 197 13.78 -14.32 -12.42
C VAL A 197 12.41 -14.08 -13.08
N ASN A 198 11.99 -12.82 -13.20
CA ASN A 198 10.72 -12.41 -13.81
C ASN A 198 9.47 -13.01 -13.14
N ILE A 199 9.50 -13.16 -11.81
CA ILE A 199 8.38 -13.65 -11.00
C ILE A 199 7.76 -12.52 -10.17
N ARG A 200 6.51 -12.73 -9.72
CA ARG A 200 5.80 -11.72 -8.91
C ARG A 200 6.41 -11.63 -7.51
N ARG A 201 6.71 -10.40 -7.05
CA ARG A 201 7.27 -10.13 -5.70
C ARG A 201 6.38 -10.56 -4.54
N VAL A 202 5.11 -10.82 -4.79
CA VAL A 202 4.18 -11.33 -3.77
C VAL A 202 4.72 -12.59 -3.09
N TYR A 203 5.52 -13.40 -3.79
CA TYR A 203 6.14 -14.59 -3.20
C TYR A 203 7.14 -14.27 -2.08
N CYS A 204 7.72 -13.07 -2.05
CA CYS A 204 8.57 -12.62 -0.93
C CYS A 204 7.79 -12.45 0.38
N MET A 205 6.45 -12.43 0.37
CA MET A 205 5.65 -12.47 1.59
C MET A 205 5.86 -13.76 2.39
N GLY A 206 6.33 -14.82 1.74
CA GLY A 206 6.74 -16.06 2.43
C GLY A 206 7.76 -15.83 3.53
N ALA A 207 8.66 -14.85 3.35
CA ALA A 207 9.65 -14.47 4.36
C ALA A 207 9.03 -14.00 5.69
N ILE A 208 7.80 -13.52 5.66
CA ILE A 208 7.04 -13.08 6.84
C ILE A 208 6.07 -14.16 7.29
N MET A 209 5.38 -14.79 6.33
CA MET A 209 4.36 -15.80 6.63
C MET A 209 4.95 -17.05 7.30
N VAL A 210 6.10 -17.51 6.83
CA VAL A 210 6.73 -18.72 7.36
C VAL A 210 7.11 -18.58 8.84
N PRO A 211 7.84 -17.54 9.29
CA PRO A 211 8.14 -17.35 10.71
C PRO A 211 6.88 -17.20 11.58
N VAL A 212 5.85 -16.49 11.07
CA VAL A 212 4.59 -16.33 11.81
C VAL A 212 3.85 -17.66 11.95
N MET A 213 3.84 -18.49 10.91
CA MET A 213 3.27 -19.84 10.97
C MET A 213 4.03 -20.72 11.97
N VAL A 214 5.36 -20.76 11.91
CA VAL A 214 6.20 -21.55 12.82
C VAL A 214 5.94 -21.14 14.27
N TYR A 215 5.89 -19.84 14.55
CA TYR A 215 5.54 -19.33 15.87
C TYR A 215 4.11 -19.71 16.31
N SER A 216 3.12 -19.61 15.39
CA SER A 216 1.72 -19.93 15.68
C SER A 216 1.49 -21.42 15.95
N PHE A 217 2.31 -22.29 15.38
CA PHE A 217 2.27 -23.74 15.63
C PHE A 217 3.08 -24.16 16.87
N GLY A 218 3.70 -23.23 17.58
CA GLY A 218 4.47 -23.50 18.79
C GLY A 218 5.75 -24.30 18.53
N ILE A 219 6.32 -24.21 17.33
CA ILE A 219 7.53 -24.94 16.91
C ILE A 219 8.79 -24.09 17.22
N ALA A 220 8.64 -22.83 17.61
CA ALA A 220 9.72 -21.90 17.96
C ALA A 220 9.44 -21.21 19.29
#